data_2c90a58fb3622932c75ece9f87b34389
#
_entry.id   2c90a58fb3622932c75ece9f87b34389
#
_cell.length_a   1.000
_cell.length_b   1.000
_cell.length_c   1.000
_cell.angle_alpha   90.00
_cell.angle_beta   90.00
_cell.angle_gamma   90.00
#
_symmetry.space_group_name_H-M   'P 1'
#
loop_
_entity.id
_entity.type
_entity.pdbx_description
1 polymer ?
#
loop_
_entity_poly.entity_id
_entity_poly.type
_entity_poly.pdbx_seq_one_letter_code
_entity_poly.pdbx_strand_id
1 'polypeptide(L)'
;PVTLVYANNSDSLVINENNTLLLNPFSEGETFRIQGGNGVYTIDNANKDIVRCDYDGKTLTFVPVGMGTATVVISDLVGNSYLLTIQIENPKATYTLGSVDAKITAEEMTQGDINRLKARILEDALMTQGGRYEFTYTNKDLTEGGIVIYPGPSSTSLTGTFQKKTLYATDGTLYQDIRITLADQTSLHLMMLMKGNTSADLQPYAFAEDVTAQYKGEYDKLEQAYRIQDIDSIQ
;
A
#
# COMPACT_ATOMS: atom_id res chain seq x y z
N PRO A 1 12.46 -22.78 -25.56
CA PRO A 1 12.76 -22.39 -24.17
C PRO A 1 11.69 -22.86 -23.22
N VAL A 2 12.05 -23.04 -21.95
CA VAL A 2 11.10 -23.32 -20.86
C VAL A 2 10.50 -21.98 -20.38
N THR A 3 9.18 -21.92 -20.21
CA THR A 3 8.47 -20.73 -19.73
C THR A 3 7.36 -21.14 -18.76
N LEU A 4 6.83 -20.15 -18.04
CA LEU A 4 5.71 -20.31 -17.12
C LEU A 4 4.47 -19.57 -17.63
N VAL A 5 3.31 -20.17 -17.45
CA VAL A 5 2.01 -19.58 -17.78
C VAL A 5 1.11 -19.69 -16.56
N TYR A 6 0.37 -18.63 -16.26
CA TYR A 6 -0.60 -18.66 -15.15
C TYR A 6 -1.62 -19.80 -15.35
N ALA A 7 -1.87 -20.57 -14.30
CA ALA A 7 -2.79 -21.70 -14.37
C ALA A 7 -4.26 -21.28 -14.61
N ASN A 8 -4.63 -20.07 -14.15
CA ASN A 8 -6.01 -19.57 -14.20
C ASN A 8 -6.38 -18.88 -15.52
N ASN A 9 -5.40 -18.59 -16.36
CA ASN A 9 -5.61 -17.97 -17.66
C ASN A 9 -4.51 -18.45 -18.62
N SER A 10 -4.58 -18.04 -19.88
CA SER A 10 -3.60 -18.41 -20.90
C SER A 10 -2.47 -17.42 -21.05
N ASP A 11 -2.41 -16.43 -20.15
CA ASP A 11 -1.39 -15.40 -20.22
C ASP A 11 -0.05 -15.95 -19.74
N SER A 12 0.99 -15.65 -20.48
CA SER A 12 2.36 -15.93 -20.03
C SER A 12 2.66 -15.11 -18.78
N LEU A 13 3.41 -15.70 -17.87
CA LEU A 13 3.96 -14.93 -16.76
C LEU A 13 4.90 -13.88 -17.35
N VAL A 14 4.45 -12.64 -17.34
CA VAL A 14 5.29 -11.51 -17.67
C VAL A 14 6.07 -11.16 -16.41
N ILE A 15 7.24 -11.79 -16.29
CA ILE A 15 8.18 -11.46 -15.23
C ILE A 15 8.92 -10.19 -15.68
N ASN A 16 9.30 -9.35 -14.72
CA ASN A 16 10.09 -8.16 -15.00
C ASN A 16 11.41 -8.53 -15.71
N GLU A 17 12.15 -7.55 -16.20
CA GLU A 17 13.40 -7.75 -16.95
C GLU A 17 14.43 -8.62 -16.22
N ASN A 18 14.30 -8.75 -14.90
CA ASN A 18 15.19 -9.53 -14.05
C ASN A 18 14.67 -10.94 -13.74
N ASN A 19 13.59 -11.41 -14.35
CA ASN A 19 12.95 -12.67 -14.06
C ASN A 19 12.61 -12.84 -12.56
N THR A 20 12.03 -11.80 -11.96
CA THR A 20 11.67 -11.78 -10.55
C THR A 20 10.15 -11.85 -10.37
N LEU A 21 9.69 -12.84 -9.61
CA LEU A 21 8.30 -12.98 -9.19
C LEU A 21 8.17 -12.47 -7.76
N LEU A 22 7.26 -11.49 -7.56
CA LEU A 22 6.93 -10.99 -6.23
C LEU A 22 5.78 -11.81 -5.66
N LEU A 23 5.94 -12.32 -4.45
CA LEU A 23 4.89 -13.01 -3.72
C LEU A 23 4.65 -12.34 -2.37
N ASN A 24 3.36 -12.25 -2.02
CA ASN A 24 2.90 -11.81 -0.72
C ASN A 24 3.09 -12.96 0.29
N PRO A 25 3.69 -12.74 1.48
CA PRO A 25 3.89 -13.79 2.47
C PRO A 25 2.58 -14.37 3.02
N PHE A 26 1.44 -13.68 2.82
CA PHE A 26 0.12 -14.15 3.27
C PHE A 26 -0.63 -14.94 2.19
N SER A 27 -0.05 -15.07 1.00
CA SER A 27 -0.62 -15.85 -0.10
C SER A 27 -0.63 -17.34 0.23
N GLU A 28 -1.67 -18.04 -0.22
CA GLU A 28 -1.74 -19.51 -0.13
C GLU A 28 -0.92 -20.19 -1.22
N GLY A 29 -0.43 -19.44 -2.18
CA GLY A 29 0.40 -19.90 -3.28
C GLY A 29 -0.05 -19.36 -4.62
N GLU A 30 0.88 -19.34 -5.57
CA GLU A 30 0.65 -18.96 -6.97
C GLU A 30 0.95 -20.16 -7.84
N THR A 31 0.01 -20.55 -8.71
CA THR A 31 0.11 -21.76 -9.53
C THR A 31 0.32 -21.42 -11.00
N PHE A 32 1.29 -22.11 -11.59
CA PHE A 32 1.67 -21.96 -13.00
C PHE A 32 1.67 -23.31 -13.71
N ARG A 33 1.55 -23.27 -15.04
CA ARG A 33 1.87 -24.41 -15.91
C ARG A 33 3.23 -24.16 -16.55
N ILE A 34 4.03 -25.20 -16.65
CA ILE A 34 5.32 -25.14 -17.34
C ILE A 34 5.07 -25.44 -18.81
N GLN A 35 5.63 -24.62 -19.70
CA GLN A 35 5.55 -24.79 -21.15
C GLN A 35 6.94 -24.84 -21.78
N GLY A 36 7.02 -25.46 -22.96
CA GLY A 36 8.26 -25.56 -23.72
C GLY A 36 9.16 -26.69 -23.24
N GLY A 37 10.37 -26.74 -23.78
CA GLY A 37 11.29 -27.84 -23.50
C GLY A 37 10.79 -29.19 -24.01
N ASN A 38 11.21 -30.27 -23.37
CA ASN A 38 10.79 -31.63 -23.74
C ASN A 38 9.57 -32.19 -22.96
N GLY A 39 8.96 -31.36 -22.10
CA GLY A 39 7.76 -31.72 -21.36
C GLY A 39 7.99 -32.49 -20.06
N VAL A 40 9.23 -32.81 -19.70
CA VAL A 40 9.58 -33.45 -18.43
C VAL A 40 10.55 -32.49 -17.69
N TYR A 41 10.16 -32.09 -16.47
CA TYR A 41 10.88 -31.05 -15.77
C TYR A 41 11.35 -31.47 -14.39
N THR A 42 12.47 -30.89 -13.97
CA THR A 42 12.94 -30.92 -12.60
C THR A 42 12.93 -29.52 -12.04
N ILE A 43 12.59 -29.41 -10.75
CA ILE A 43 12.50 -28.15 -10.03
C ILE A 43 13.60 -28.15 -8.95
N ASP A 44 14.55 -27.23 -9.09
CA ASP A 44 15.63 -27.06 -8.11
C ASP A 44 15.39 -25.77 -7.33
N ASN A 45 15.08 -25.91 -6.05
CA ASN A 45 14.82 -24.81 -5.13
C ASN A 45 15.98 -24.68 -4.15
N ALA A 46 16.77 -23.63 -4.30
CA ALA A 46 17.93 -23.37 -3.43
C ALA A 46 17.53 -22.85 -2.04
N ASN A 47 16.30 -22.38 -1.85
CA ASN A 47 15.87 -21.67 -0.64
C ASN A 47 14.53 -22.19 -0.12
N LYS A 48 14.52 -23.40 0.40
CA LYS A 48 13.30 -24.07 0.89
C LYS A 48 12.69 -23.45 2.14
N ASP A 49 13.45 -22.65 2.86
CA ASP A 49 13.00 -21.86 4.00
C ASP A 49 12.31 -20.54 3.60
N ILE A 50 12.39 -20.15 2.34
CA ILE A 50 11.77 -18.95 1.79
C ILE A 50 10.51 -19.31 0.97
N VAL A 51 10.62 -20.28 0.06
CA VAL A 51 9.53 -20.72 -0.79
C VAL A 51 9.49 -22.24 -0.86
N ARG A 52 8.29 -22.80 -0.89
CA ARG A 52 8.04 -24.21 -1.22
C ARG A 52 7.57 -24.32 -2.65
N CYS A 53 8.11 -25.24 -3.41
CA CYS A 53 7.72 -25.52 -4.78
C CYS A 53 6.99 -26.86 -4.80
N ASP A 54 5.69 -26.86 -5.08
CA ASP A 54 4.86 -28.05 -5.21
C ASP A 54 4.60 -28.31 -6.69
N TYR A 55 5.22 -29.39 -7.22
CA TYR A 55 5.11 -29.78 -8.62
C TYR A 55 4.46 -31.14 -8.73
N ASP A 56 3.36 -31.24 -9.48
CA ASP A 56 2.55 -32.47 -9.68
C ASP A 56 2.74 -33.12 -11.06
N GLY A 57 3.68 -32.65 -11.86
CA GLY A 57 3.90 -33.10 -13.23
C GLY A 57 3.13 -32.30 -14.30
N LYS A 58 2.23 -31.41 -13.89
CA LYS A 58 1.46 -30.51 -14.77
C LYS A 58 1.55 -29.07 -14.33
N THR A 59 1.37 -28.82 -13.04
CA THR A 59 1.37 -27.48 -12.46
C THR A 59 2.45 -27.36 -11.41
N LEU A 60 2.97 -26.15 -11.29
CA LEU A 60 3.96 -25.76 -10.30
C LEU A 60 3.37 -24.65 -9.44
N THR A 61 3.28 -24.90 -8.13
CA THR A 61 2.79 -23.91 -7.17
C THR A 61 3.94 -23.44 -6.30
N PHE A 62 4.11 -22.13 -6.23
CA PHE A 62 5.04 -21.49 -5.31
C PHE A 62 4.29 -21.05 -4.06
N VAL A 63 4.65 -21.60 -2.91
CA VAL A 63 4.01 -21.32 -1.62
C VAL A 63 5.00 -20.57 -0.73
N PRO A 64 4.66 -19.34 -0.27
CA PRO A 64 5.51 -18.61 0.66
C PRO A 64 5.72 -19.38 1.96
N VAL A 65 6.95 -19.44 2.43
CA VAL A 65 7.33 -20.07 3.72
C VAL A 65 7.93 -19.03 4.66
N GLY A 66 8.77 -18.15 4.12
CA GLY A 66 9.45 -17.11 4.88
C GLY A 66 9.69 -15.88 4.03
N MET A 67 10.16 -14.82 4.68
CA MET A 67 10.51 -13.56 4.00
C MET A 67 11.90 -13.65 3.40
N GLY A 68 12.09 -13.05 2.23
CA GLY A 68 13.37 -12.97 1.58
C GLY A 68 13.32 -13.34 0.10
N THR A 69 14.49 -13.68 -0.44
CA THR A 69 14.69 -13.98 -1.86
C THR A 69 15.07 -15.43 -2.04
N ALA A 70 14.41 -16.12 -2.98
CA ALA A 70 14.69 -17.49 -3.35
C ALA A 70 15.06 -17.58 -4.83
N THR A 71 15.94 -18.53 -5.16
CA THR A 71 16.29 -18.85 -6.53
C THR A 71 15.75 -20.25 -6.86
N VAL A 72 14.96 -20.36 -7.92
CA VAL A 72 14.39 -21.61 -8.41
C VAL A 72 14.82 -21.79 -9.86
N VAL A 73 15.32 -23.01 -10.17
CA VAL A 73 15.69 -23.39 -11.54
C VAL A 73 14.75 -24.50 -12.00
N ILE A 74 14.10 -24.27 -13.13
CA ILE A 74 13.25 -25.25 -13.80
C ILE A 74 14.02 -25.74 -15.01
N SER A 75 14.29 -27.05 -15.09
CA SER A 75 15.09 -27.64 -16.17
C SER A 75 14.36 -28.81 -16.81
N ASP A 76 14.56 -28.98 -18.12
CA ASP A 76 14.12 -30.20 -18.81
C ASP A 76 15.28 -31.20 -18.93
N LEU A 77 15.01 -32.36 -19.53
CA LEU A 77 16.00 -33.44 -19.65
C LEU A 77 17.06 -33.20 -20.72
N VAL A 78 16.85 -32.21 -21.60
CA VAL A 78 17.76 -31.93 -22.72
C VAL A 78 18.57 -30.66 -22.54
N GLY A 79 18.57 -30.09 -21.33
CA GLY A 79 19.43 -28.97 -20.97
C GLY A 79 18.81 -27.59 -21.12
N ASN A 80 17.53 -27.46 -21.45
CA ASN A 80 16.85 -26.17 -21.37
C ASN A 80 16.54 -25.85 -19.93
N SER A 81 16.80 -24.63 -19.51
CA SER A 81 16.51 -24.20 -18.15
C SER A 81 15.92 -22.79 -18.12
N TYR A 82 15.21 -22.52 -17.01
CA TYR A 82 14.61 -21.24 -16.71
C TYR A 82 14.97 -20.89 -15.26
N LEU A 83 15.67 -19.78 -15.08
CA LEU A 83 16.05 -19.28 -13.76
C LEU A 83 15.03 -18.25 -13.30
N LEU A 84 14.41 -18.50 -12.15
CA LEU A 84 13.42 -17.63 -11.56
C LEU A 84 13.91 -17.16 -10.18
N THR A 85 13.87 -15.86 -9.96
CA THR A 85 14.03 -15.25 -8.65
C THR A 85 12.64 -14.99 -8.06
N ILE A 86 12.40 -15.48 -6.84
CA ILE A 86 11.16 -15.24 -6.12
C ILE A 86 11.47 -14.37 -4.91
N GLN A 87 10.77 -13.26 -4.81
CA GLN A 87 10.93 -12.31 -3.72
C GLN A 87 9.67 -12.31 -2.88
N ILE A 88 9.78 -12.71 -1.61
CA ILE A 88 8.67 -12.74 -0.66
C ILE A 88 8.85 -11.58 0.30
N GLU A 89 7.96 -10.60 0.19
CA GLU A 89 7.98 -9.40 1.00
C GLU A 89 6.57 -8.94 1.35
N ASN A 90 6.46 -8.19 2.45
CA ASN A 90 5.21 -7.61 2.88
C ASN A 90 4.64 -6.68 1.82
N PRO A 91 3.32 -6.68 1.60
CA PRO A 91 2.68 -5.73 0.69
C PRO A 91 2.94 -4.30 1.13
N LYS A 92 3.15 -3.43 0.16
CA LYS A 92 3.42 -2.01 0.38
C LYS A 92 2.48 -1.15 -0.45
N ALA A 93 2.19 0.04 0.06
CA ALA A 93 1.48 1.07 -0.68
C ALA A 93 2.10 2.42 -0.36
N THR A 94 2.46 3.17 -1.39
CA THR A 94 3.06 4.50 -1.26
C THR A 94 2.13 5.53 -1.86
N TYR A 95 1.78 6.55 -1.07
CA TYR A 95 0.92 7.65 -1.48
C TYR A 95 1.73 8.95 -1.48
N THR A 96 1.90 9.55 -2.65
CA THR A 96 2.56 10.84 -2.81
C THR A 96 1.52 11.94 -2.85
N LEU A 97 1.73 13.00 -2.09
CA LEU A 97 0.77 14.09 -1.94
C LEU A 97 0.95 15.17 -3.00
N GLY A 98 -0.17 15.65 -3.49
CA GLY A 98 -0.27 16.87 -4.26
C GLY A 98 -0.47 18.06 -3.34
N SER A 99 -1.57 18.80 -3.50
CA SER A 99 -1.86 19.98 -2.67
C SER A 99 -2.28 19.58 -1.26
N VAL A 100 -1.99 20.48 -0.30
CA VAL A 100 -2.51 20.44 1.07
C VAL A 100 -3.34 21.69 1.29
N ASP A 101 -4.60 21.51 1.68
CA ASP A 101 -5.56 22.60 1.86
C ASP A 101 -6.28 22.51 3.20
N ALA A 102 -6.88 23.62 3.61
CA ALA A 102 -7.73 23.70 4.78
C ALA A 102 -9.19 23.90 4.35
N LYS A 103 -10.10 23.13 4.96
CA LYS A 103 -11.54 23.24 4.73
C LYS A 103 -12.22 23.59 6.05
N ILE A 104 -12.92 24.72 6.10
CA ILE A 104 -13.58 25.22 7.30
C ILE A 104 -15.08 25.36 7.05
N THR A 105 -15.87 24.88 8.01
CA THR A 105 -17.31 25.11 8.09
C THR A 105 -17.59 25.93 9.35
N ALA A 106 -18.15 27.14 9.17
CA ALA A 106 -18.47 28.03 10.28
C ALA A 106 -19.38 29.16 9.80
N GLU A 107 -20.68 29.05 10.04
CA GLU A 107 -21.66 30.04 9.57
C GLU A 107 -21.47 31.42 10.21
N GLU A 108 -21.06 31.44 11.48
CA GLU A 108 -20.96 32.68 12.25
C GLU A 108 -19.55 33.28 12.31
N MET A 109 -18.55 32.70 11.67
CA MET A 109 -17.22 33.26 11.58
C MET A 109 -17.14 34.29 10.46
N THR A 110 -16.35 35.35 10.68
CA THR A 110 -16.05 36.33 9.63
C THR A 110 -15.12 35.71 8.60
N GLN A 111 -15.18 36.20 7.35
CA GLN A 111 -14.28 35.75 6.30
C GLN A 111 -12.81 36.00 6.65
N GLY A 112 -12.52 37.10 7.36
CA GLY A 112 -11.17 37.39 7.85
C GLY A 112 -10.65 36.35 8.82
N ASP A 113 -11.50 35.92 9.76
CA ASP A 113 -11.12 34.86 10.72
C ASP A 113 -10.96 33.52 10.04
N ILE A 114 -11.85 33.18 9.08
CA ILE A 114 -11.73 31.97 8.28
C ILE A 114 -10.39 31.97 7.53
N ASN A 115 -10.02 33.07 6.89
CA ASN A 115 -8.76 33.13 6.14
C ASN A 115 -7.54 33.01 7.04
N ARG A 116 -7.54 33.63 8.21
CA ARG A 116 -6.46 33.51 9.19
C ARG A 116 -6.33 32.08 9.71
N LEU A 117 -7.47 31.45 10.01
CA LEU A 117 -7.46 30.06 10.48
C LEU A 117 -6.97 29.11 9.41
N LYS A 118 -7.41 29.26 8.15
CA LYS A 118 -6.89 28.46 7.03
C LYS A 118 -5.36 28.56 6.91
N ALA A 119 -4.84 29.78 6.95
CA ALA A 119 -3.38 30.01 6.87
C ALA A 119 -2.65 29.29 8.01
N ARG A 120 -3.20 29.33 9.21
CA ARG A 120 -2.61 28.69 10.39
C ARG A 120 -2.68 27.17 10.33
N ILE A 121 -3.79 26.60 9.85
CA ILE A 121 -3.91 25.14 9.64
C ILE A 121 -2.84 24.65 8.68
N LEU A 122 -2.54 25.40 7.62
CA LEU A 122 -1.50 25.05 6.67
C LEU A 122 -0.09 25.27 7.23
N GLU A 123 0.12 26.31 8.02
CA GLU A 123 1.40 26.53 8.69
C GLU A 123 1.74 25.43 9.70
N ASP A 124 0.72 24.95 10.44
CA ASP A 124 0.88 23.88 11.44
C ASP A 124 0.95 22.49 10.82
N ALA A 125 0.79 22.35 9.51
CA ALA A 125 0.74 21.06 8.82
C ALA A 125 2.09 20.33 8.89
N LEU A 126 2.05 19.05 9.24
CA LEU A 126 3.21 18.16 9.13
C LEU A 126 3.58 17.95 7.66
N MET A 127 2.58 17.70 6.82
CA MET A 127 2.77 17.32 5.41
C MET A 127 2.68 18.51 4.48
N THR A 128 3.53 18.51 3.47
CA THR A 128 3.52 19.49 2.38
C THR A 128 3.43 18.79 1.03
N GLN A 129 3.22 19.55 -0.02
CA GLN A 129 3.20 19.01 -1.40
C GLN A 129 4.49 18.24 -1.69
N GLY A 130 4.36 17.07 -2.28
CA GLY A 130 5.48 16.17 -2.57
C GLY A 130 5.88 15.27 -1.41
N GLY A 131 5.29 15.45 -0.23
CA GLY A 131 5.42 14.50 0.87
C GLY A 131 4.76 13.16 0.53
N ARG A 132 5.07 12.12 1.28
CA ARG A 132 4.50 10.80 1.01
C ARG A 132 4.37 9.95 2.27
N TYR A 133 3.44 9.02 2.21
CA TYR A 133 3.23 7.96 3.20
C TYR A 133 3.58 6.62 2.56
N GLU A 134 4.47 5.86 3.18
CA GLU A 134 4.82 4.50 2.77
C GLU A 134 4.29 3.50 3.81
N PHE A 135 3.24 2.76 3.47
CA PHE A 135 2.64 1.73 4.31
C PHE A 135 3.23 0.37 3.97
N THR A 136 3.61 -0.40 5.00
CA THR A 136 4.02 -1.79 4.87
C THR A 136 3.09 -2.63 5.73
N TYR A 137 2.30 -3.50 5.10
CA TYR A 137 1.31 -4.32 5.80
C TYR A 137 1.97 -5.57 6.38
N THR A 138 1.68 -5.87 7.66
CA THR A 138 2.25 -7.01 8.36
C THR A 138 1.23 -8.09 8.71
N ASN A 139 -0.01 -7.96 8.22
CA ASN A 139 -1.06 -8.94 8.40
C ASN A 139 -1.82 -9.22 7.09
N LYS A 140 -2.51 -10.37 7.06
CA LYS A 140 -3.25 -10.84 5.87
C LYS A 140 -4.39 -9.90 5.47
N ASP A 141 -5.07 -9.32 6.44
CA ASP A 141 -6.23 -8.45 6.20
C ASP A 141 -5.84 -7.03 5.76
N LEU A 142 -4.55 -6.72 5.72
CA LEU A 142 -4.02 -5.41 5.33
C LEU A 142 -4.60 -4.29 6.21
N THR A 143 -4.59 -4.50 7.52
CA THR A 143 -5.16 -3.57 8.50
C THR A 143 -4.14 -2.98 9.46
N GLU A 144 -2.91 -3.48 9.46
CA GLU A 144 -1.86 -2.97 10.35
C GLU A 144 -0.48 -3.17 9.74
N GLY A 145 0.49 -2.45 10.29
CA GLY A 145 1.88 -2.58 9.90
C GLY A 145 2.73 -1.39 10.30
N GLY A 146 3.81 -1.22 9.54
CA GLY A 146 4.73 -0.11 9.68
C GLY A 146 4.44 1.01 8.70
N ILE A 147 4.82 2.22 9.07
CA ILE A 147 4.69 3.39 8.20
C ILE A 147 5.97 4.22 8.23
N VAL A 148 6.32 4.74 7.06
CA VAL A 148 7.36 5.77 6.93
C VAL A 148 6.70 7.02 6.35
N ILE A 149 6.90 8.15 7.00
CA ILE A 149 6.33 9.43 6.59
C ILE A 149 7.48 10.35 6.16
N TYR A 150 7.38 10.85 4.94
CA TYR A 150 8.25 11.89 4.42
C TYR A 150 7.42 13.17 4.32
N PRO A 151 7.59 14.14 5.25
CA PRO A 151 6.75 15.35 5.29
C PRO A 151 6.79 16.20 4.03
N GLY A 152 7.92 16.21 3.35
CA GLY A 152 8.14 16.90 2.07
C GLY A 152 9.09 16.10 1.20
N PRO A 153 9.35 16.56 -0.04
CA PRO A 153 10.16 15.78 -0.99
C PRO A 153 11.60 15.55 -0.54
N SER A 154 12.16 16.43 0.29
CA SER A 154 13.54 16.37 0.79
C SER A 154 13.62 16.30 2.32
N SER A 155 12.51 16.01 2.99
CA SER A 155 12.45 15.99 4.46
C SER A 155 13.02 14.71 5.04
N THR A 156 13.52 14.81 6.30
CA THR A 156 13.86 13.64 7.10
C THR A 156 12.61 12.82 7.37
N SER A 157 12.71 11.50 7.25
CA SER A 157 11.58 10.61 7.46
C SER A 157 11.24 10.42 8.93
N LEU A 158 9.96 10.16 9.19
CA LEU A 158 9.44 9.72 10.48
C LEU A 158 8.96 8.28 10.32
N THR A 159 9.16 7.47 11.34
CA THR A 159 8.71 6.07 11.33
C THR A 159 7.70 5.82 12.42
N GLY A 160 6.88 4.81 12.24
CA GLY A 160 5.88 4.42 13.21
C GLY A 160 5.13 3.17 12.81
N THR A 161 4.02 2.94 13.47
CA THR A 161 3.08 1.86 13.17
C THR A 161 1.71 2.45 12.89
N PHE A 162 0.88 1.68 12.19
CA PHE A 162 -0.48 2.10 11.88
C PHE A 162 -1.48 0.97 12.08
N GLN A 163 -2.73 1.37 12.31
CA GLN A 163 -3.90 0.52 12.24
C GLN A 163 -4.93 1.17 11.34
N LYS A 164 -5.56 0.39 10.50
CA LYS A 164 -6.52 0.84 9.50
C LYS A 164 -7.79 0.00 9.58
N LYS A 165 -8.93 0.66 9.51
CA LYS A 165 -10.23 -0.02 9.41
C LYS A 165 -11.17 0.73 8.48
N THR A 166 -12.08 -0.03 7.86
CA THR A 166 -13.10 0.53 7.00
C THR A 166 -14.28 1.02 7.84
N LEU A 167 -14.66 2.28 7.65
CA LEU A 167 -15.82 2.90 8.28
C LEU A 167 -16.74 3.51 7.23
N TYR A 168 -17.96 3.81 7.64
CA TYR A 168 -18.95 4.47 6.80
C TYR A 168 -19.35 5.79 7.43
N ALA A 169 -19.34 6.87 6.64
CA ALA A 169 -19.87 8.16 7.06
C ALA A 169 -21.39 8.10 7.15
N THR A 170 -22.00 9.13 7.76
CA THR A 170 -23.45 9.21 7.91
C THR A 170 -24.22 9.20 6.60
N ASP A 171 -23.60 9.66 5.50
CA ASP A 171 -24.16 9.62 4.16
C ASP A 171 -23.98 8.28 3.45
N GLY A 172 -23.38 7.28 4.11
CA GLY A 172 -23.09 5.96 3.55
C GLY A 172 -21.78 5.87 2.79
N THR A 173 -21.02 6.94 2.65
CA THR A 173 -19.72 6.95 1.97
C THR A 173 -18.70 6.16 2.78
N LEU A 174 -18.01 5.23 2.10
CA LEU A 174 -16.95 4.43 2.71
C LEU A 174 -15.65 5.23 2.77
N TYR A 175 -14.95 5.12 3.90
CA TYR A 175 -13.59 5.66 4.05
C TYR A 175 -12.75 4.73 4.93
N GLN A 176 -11.42 4.92 4.90
CA GLN A 176 -10.50 4.18 5.76
C GLN A 176 -10.07 5.06 6.92
N ASP A 177 -10.31 4.59 8.14
CA ASP A 177 -9.83 5.25 9.36
C ASP A 177 -8.43 4.72 9.67
N ILE A 178 -7.45 5.62 9.71
CA ILE A 178 -6.04 5.27 9.89
C ILE A 178 -5.52 5.94 11.16
N ARG A 179 -5.06 5.14 12.11
CA ARG A 179 -4.44 5.60 13.33
C ARG A 179 -2.96 5.25 13.30
N ILE A 180 -2.14 6.26 13.46
CA ILE A 180 -0.67 6.16 13.37
C ILE A 180 -0.08 6.52 14.73
N THR A 181 0.88 5.70 15.18
CA THR A 181 1.71 5.98 16.35
C THR A 181 3.16 6.08 15.88
N LEU A 182 3.74 7.26 15.98
CA LEU A 182 5.12 7.51 15.62
C LEU A 182 6.08 6.99 16.69
N ALA A 183 7.36 6.83 16.35
CA ALA A 183 8.39 6.33 17.24
C ALA A 183 8.56 7.20 18.50
N ASP A 184 8.29 8.50 18.42
CA ASP A 184 8.30 9.44 19.56
C ASP A 184 7.00 9.42 20.39
N GLN A 185 6.08 8.48 20.11
CA GLN A 185 4.76 8.32 20.72
C GLN A 185 3.73 9.37 20.29
N THR A 186 4.05 10.23 19.34
CA THR A 186 3.06 11.13 18.74
C THR A 186 2.00 10.32 17.98
N SER A 187 0.73 10.66 18.16
CA SER A 187 -0.38 10.03 17.47
C SER A 187 -0.90 10.91 16.35
N LEU A 188 -1.16 10.29 15.19
CA LEU A 188 -1.83 10.92 14.06
C LEU A 188 -3.08 10.14 13.72
N HIS A 189 -4.12 10.84 13.31
CA HIS A 189 -5.38 10.22 12.90
C HIS A 189 -5.78 10.77 11.54
N LEU A 190 -5.82 9.91 10.55
CA LEU A 190 -6.15 10.25 9.17
C LEU A 190 -7.39 9.48 8.73
N MET A 191 -8.15 10.10 7.84
CA MET A 191 -9.20 9.44 7.07
C MET A 191 -8.75 9.38 5.62
N MET A 192 -8.65 8.19 5.05
CA MET A 192 -8.40 8.03 3.62
C MET A 192 -9.73 8.06 2.90
N LEU A 193 -9.97 9.14 2.16
CA LEU A 193 -11.20 9.36 1.41
C LEU A 193 -11.16 8.61 0.10
N MET A 194 -12.27 7.97 -0.24
CA MET A 194 -12.41 7.11 -1.40
C MET A 194 -13.43 7.71 -2.37
N LYS A 195 -13.20 7.51 -3.67
CA LYS A 195 -14.17 7.86 -4.71
C LYS A 195 -14.30 6.73 -5.72
N GLY A 196 -15.48 6.59 -6.30
CA GLY A 196 -15.82 5.58 -7.30
C GLY A 196 -17.32 5.42 -7.38
N ASN A 197 -17.80 4.78 -8.45
CA ASN A 197 -19.23 4.58 -8.69
C ASN A 197 -19.74 3.27 -8.06
N THR A 198 -18.84 2.32 -7.80
CA THR A 198 -19.15 1.03 -7.18
C THR A 198 -18.07 0.69 -6.15
N SER A 199 -18.36 -0.24 -5.25
CA SER A 199 -17.37 -0.70 -4.26
C SER A 199 -16.12 -1.33 -4.91
N ALA A 200 -16.26 -1.85 -6.12
CA ALA A 200 -15.15 -2.48 -6.85
C ALA A 200 -14.19 -1.47 -7.50
N ASP A 201 -14.64 -0.26 -7.80
CA ASP A 201 -13.85 0.78 -8.44
C ASP A 201 -13.44 1.93 -7.51
N LEU A 202 -13.65 1.76 -6.19
CA LEU A 202 -13.24 2.76 -5.21
C LEU A 202 -11.72 2.93 -5.20
N GLN A 203 -11.29 4.19 -5.30
CA GLN A 203 -9.88 4.58 -5.26
C GLN A 203 -9.64 5.67 -4.23
N PRO A 204 -8.55 5.61 -3.46
CA PRO A 204 -8.17 6.71 -2.59
C PRO A 204 -7.88 7.97 -3.40
N TYR A 205 -8.37 9.13 -2.94
CA TYR A 205 -8.09 10.40 -3.61
C TYR A 205 -7.52 11.47 -2.68
N ALA A 206 -7.73 11.36 -1.36
CA ALA A 206 -7.22 12.32 -0.39
C ALA A 206 -7.12 11.70 1.00
N PHE A 207 -6.23 12.26 1.82
CA PHE A 207 -6.24 12.07 3.27
C PHE A 207 -6.86 13.31 3.92
N ALA A 208 -7.73 13.12 4.90
CA ALA A 208 -8.31 14.18 5.68
C ALA A 208 -7.93 14.02 7.15
N GLU A 209 -7.61 15.13 7.78
CA GLU A 209 -7.34 15.18 9.22
C GLU A 209 -8.33 16.16 9.85
N ASP A 210 -9.11 15.70 10.84
CA ASP A 210 -10.02 16.55 11.59
C ASP A 210 -9.21 17.34 12.62
N VAL A 211 -9.07 18.64 12.40
CA VAL A 211 -8.33 19.54 13.27
C VAL A 211 -9.25 20.47 14.09
N THR A 212 -10.54 20.20 14.09
CA THR A 212 -11.55 21.04 14.77
C THR A 212 -11.19 21.26 16.22
N ALA A 213 -10.93 20.20 16.99
CA ALA A 213 -10.64 20.27 18.41
C ALA A 213 -9.40 21.12 18.73
N GLN A 214 -8.41 21.11 17.84
CA GLN A 214 -7.16 21.84 18.00
C GLN A 214 -7.36 23.38 17.99
N TYR A 215 -8.35 23.86 17.23
CA TYR A 215 -8.58 25.29 17.02
C TYR A 215 -9.88 25.81 17.66
N LYS A 216 -10.75 24.91 18.16
CA LYS A 216 -12.05 25.27 18.73
C LYS A 216 -11.94 26.22 19.93
N GLY A 217 -10.92 26.05 20.76
CA GLY A 217 -10.72 26.88 21.94
C GLY A 217 -10.39 28.34 21.60
N GLU A 218 -9.80 28.60 20.43
CA GLU A 218 -9.46 29.93 19.96
C GLU A 218 -10.55 30.53 19.06
N TYR A 219 -11.30 29.67 18.38
CA TYR A 219 -12.42 30.05 17.51
C TYR A 219 -13.69 29.32 17.97
N ASP A 220 -14.39 29.91 18.93
CA ASP A 220 -15.57 29.29 19.56
C ASP A 220 -16.74 29.03 18.59
N LYS A 221 -16.81 29.79 17.51
CA LYS A 221 -17.84 29.64 16.46
C LYS A 221 -17.44 28.65 15.35
N LEU A 222 -16.28 28.03 15.45
CA LEU A 222 -15.84 27.02 14.51
C LEU A 222 -16.73 25.77 14.65
N GLU A 223 -17.31 25.30 13.55
CA GLU A 223 -18.10 24.08 13.49
C GLU A 223 -17.25 22.88 13.13
N GLN A 224 -16.53 22.96 12.00
CA GLN A 224 -15.60 21.93 11.53
C GLN A 224 -14.41 22.53 10.83
N ALA A 225 -13.24 21.93 11.03
CA ALA A 225 -12.01 22.25 10.31
C ALA A 225 -11.28 20.96 9.93
N TYR A 226 -10.93 20.86 8.66
CA TYR A 226 -10.17 19.73 8.13
C TYR A 226 -8.92 20.23 7.42
N ARG A 227 -7.84 19.46 7.56
CA ARG A 227 -6.68 19.54 6.68
C ARG A 227 -6.82 18.43 5.64
N ILE A 228 -6.85 18.80 4.37
CA ILE A 228 -7.05 17.88 3.24
C ILE A 228 -5.75 17.78 2.45
N GLN A 229 -5.28 16.55 2.25
CA GLN A 229 -4.05 16.24 1.53
C GLN A 229 -4.45 15.44 0.28
N ASP A 230 -4.41 16.07 -0.88
CA ASP A 230 -4.74 15.40 -2.13
C ASP A 230 -3.67 14.36 -2.49
N ILE A 231 -4.11 13.20 -2.94
CA ILE A 231 -3.22 12.15 -3.41
C ILE A 231 -2.92 12.39 -4.89
N ASP A 232 -1.64 12.57 -5.20
CA ASP A 232 -1.16 12.78 -6.57
C ASP A 232 -0.85 11.45 -7.27
N SER A 233 -0.22 10.52 -6.56
CA SER A 233 0.10 9.20 -7.11
C SER A 233 0.11 8.11 -6.05
N ILE A 234 -0.17 6.88 -6.48
CA ILE A 234 -0.16 5.66 -5.66
C ILE A 234 0.76 4.64 -6.34
N GLN A 235 1.66 4.06 -5.57
CA GLN A 235 2.57 2.97 -6.02
C GLN A 235 2.46 1.75 -5.12
#